data_61c8593e2fb6b48bc6e76bab87a2ee46
#
_entry.id   61c8593e2fb6b48bc6e76bab87a2ee46
#
_cell.length_a   1.000
_cell.length_b   1.000
_cell.length_c   1.000
_cell.angle_alpha   90.00
_cell.angle_beta   90.00
_cell.angle_gamma   90.00
#
_symmetry.space_group_name_H-M   'P 1'
#
loop_
_entity.id
_entity.type
_entity.pdbx_description
1 polymer ?
#
loop_
_entity_poly.entity_id
_entity_poly.type
_entity_poly.pdbx_seq_one_letter_code
_entity_poly.pdbx_strand_id
1 'polypeptide(L)'
;MPDQHAIFPYYLINIGSITYRHGSLRKPDTYNPPPMLNFEPFDEQGQLISPAEINVQRDLAELAVLIDRLQQLEANARPVITLLDRQLALRVIDLPFEQQETRQNEYIALLDTVRQNGALVAGYVDRPRSTFVLALLQLAGLEVAAI
;
A
#
# COMPACT_ATOMS: atom_id res chain seq x y z
N MET A 1 -6.55 -20.06 -35.47
CA MET A 1 -7.21 -20.45 -34.22
C MET A 1 -6.19 -20.25 -33.10
N PRO A 2 -6.50 -19.55 -32.00
CA PRO A 2 -5.57 -19.49 -30.88
C PRO A 2 -5.37 -20.93 -30.38
N ASP A 3 -4.11 -21.25 -30.10
CA ASP A 3 -3.70 -22.56 -29.61
C ASP A 3 -4.42 -22.80 -28.27
N GLN A 4 -5.23 -23.86 -28.18
CA GLN A 4 -6.04 -24.15 -26.99
C GLN A 4 -5.20 -24.45 -25.74
N HIS A 5 -3.88 -24.47 -25.86
CA HIS A 5 -2.92 -24.75 -24.80
C HIS A 5 -2.02 -23.55 -24.46
N ALA A 6 -2.27 -22.36 -25.03
CA ALA A 6 -1.51 -21.18 -24.68
C ALA A 6 -1.85 -20.76 -23.25
N ILE A 7 -0.85 -20.76 -22.37
CA ILE A 7 -0.97 -20.23 -21.00
C ILE A 7 -0.78 -18.72 -21.10
N PHE A 8 -1.84 -17.96 -20.76
CA PHE A 8 -1.78 -16.51 -20.67
C PHE A 8 -1.58 -16.13 -19.22
N PRO A 9 -0.45 -15.52 -18.85
CA PRO A 9 -0.26 -14.99 -17.51
C PRO A 9 -1.21 -13.81 -17.26
N TYR A 10 -1.71 -13.68 -16.04
CA TYR A 10 -2.46 -12.53 -15.58
C TYR A 10 -2.21 -12.32 -14.09
N TYR A 11 -2.47 -11.10 -13.61
CA TYR A 11 -2.52 -10.83 -12.17
C TYR A 11 -3.73 -9.99 -11.81
N LEU A 12 -4.11 -10.10 -10.55
CA LEU A 12 -5.24 -9.41 -9.96
C LEU A 12 -4.78 -8.64 -8.73
N ILE A 13 -5.09 -7.35 -8.66
CA ILE A 13 -4.96 -6.56 -7.45
C ILE A 13 -6.35 -6.29 -6.89
N ASN A 14 -6.61 -6.77 -5.68
CA ASN A 14 -7.84 -6.55 -4.96
C ASN A 14 -7.55 -5.81 -3.66
N ILE A 15 -8.25 -4.70 -3.42
CA ILE A 15 -8.05 -3.84 -2.27
C ILE A 15 -9.39 -3.66 -1.57
N GLY A 16 -9.36 -3.79 -0.25
CA GLY A 16 -10.53 -3.53 0.59
C GLY A 16 -10.17 -2.58 1.73
N SER A 17 -11.14 -1.82 2.19
CA SER A 17 -11.00 -0.98 3.37
C SER A 17 -12.18 -1.13 4.32
N ILE A 18 -11.92 -0.89 5.59
CA ILE A 18 -12.93 -0.88 6.65
C ILE A 18 -12.81 0.45 7.38
N THR A 19 -13.92 1.16 7.49
CA THR A 19 -13.99 2.43 8.19
C THR A 19 -14.79 2.28 9.48
N TYR A 20 -14.18 2.67 10.60
CA TYR A 20 -14.81 2.73 11.90
C TYR A 20 -14.98 4.18 12.35
N ARG A 21 -16.14 4.52 12.92
CA ARG A 21 -16.32 5.77 13.62
C ARG A 21 -16.25 5.50 15.12
N HIS A 22 -15.17 5.94 15.77
CA HIS A 22 -14.97 5.79 17.20
C HIS A 22 -16.12 6.47 17.97
N GLY A 23 -16.62 5.82 19.01
CA GLY A 23 -17.76 6.34 19.82
C GLY A 23 -19.13 6.24 19.13
N SER A 24 -19.23 5.62 17.97
CA SER A 24 -20.49 5.40 17.26
C SER A 24 -20.97 3.96 17.43
N LEU A 25 -22.29 3.79 17.58
CA LEU A 25 -22.96 2.47 17.53
C LEU A 25 -23.18 1.97 16.09
N ARG A 26 -22.78 2.74 15.08
CA ARG A 26 -22.91 2.34 13.68
C ARG A 26 -21.97 1.18 13.38
N LYS A 27 -22.45 0.26 12.54
CA LYS A 27 -21.61 -0.83 12.03
C LYS A 27 -20.44 -0.26 11.22
N PRO A 28 -19.30 -0.95 11.19
CA PRO A 28 -18.20 -0.61 10.28
C PRO A 28 -18.69 -0.52 8.84
N ASP A 29 -18.16 0.43 8.11
CA ASP A 29 -18.42 0.57 6.68
C ASP A 29 -17.28 -0.10 5.92
N THR A 30 -17.63 -1.02 5.02
CA THR A 30 -16.67 -1.75 4.18
C THR A 30 -16.74 -1.20 2.76
N TYR A 31 -15.59 -0.96 2.18
CA TYR A 31 -15.45 -0.51 0.81
C TYR A 31 -14.48 -1.41 0.04
N ASN A 32 -14.99 -2.02 -1.01
CA ASN A 32 -14.22 -2.87 -1.92
C ASN A 32 -14.45 -2.36 -3.34
N PRO A 33 -13.53 -1.57 -3.91
CA PRO A 33 -13.62 -1.17 -5.32
C PRO A 33 -13.48 -2.43 -6.22
N PRO A 34 -13.91 -2.33 -7.49
CA PRO A 34 -13.69 -3.41 -8.44
C PRO A 34 -12.20 -3.79 -8.49
N PRO A 35 -11.89 -5.08 -8.51
CA PRO A 35 -10.51 -5.53 -8.59
C PRO A 35 -9.87 -5.11 -9.93
N MET A 36 -8.59 -4.76 -9.88
CA MET A 36 -7.80 -4.44 -11.07
C MET A 36 -7.23 -5.74 -11.65
N LEU A 37 -7.77 -6.16 -12.78
CA LEU A 37 -7.34 -7.35 -13.49
C LEU A 37 -6.49 -6.94 -14.69
N ASN A 38 -5.26 -7.46 -14.76
CA ASN A 38 -4.36 -7.24 -15.87
C ASN A 38 -4.09 -8.55 -16.61
N PHE A 39 -4.50 -8.59 -17.89
CA PHE A 39 -4.35 -9.75 -18.78
C PHE A 39 -3.06 -9.72 -19.61
N GLU A 40 -2.36 -8.59 -19.63
CA GLU A 40 -1.12 -8.40 -20.39
C GLU A 40 -0.02 -7.90 -19.44
N PRO A 41 0.48 -8.76 -18.54
CA PRO A 41 1.44 -8.37 -17.52
C PRO A 41 2.87 -8.28 -18.08
N PHE A 42 3.05 -7.54 -19.16
CA PHE A 42 4.33 -7.31 -19.79
C PHE A 42 4.76 -5.86 -19.66
N ASP A 43 6.05 -5.64 -19.49
CA ASP A 43 6.65 -4.32 -19.52
C ASP A 43 6.82 -3.79 -20.95
N GLU A 44 7.37 -2.56 -21.08
CA GLU A 44 7.63 -1.94 -22.38
C GLU A 44 8.63 -2.73 -23.25
N GLN A 45 9.42 -3.58 -22.65
CA GLN A 45 10.38 -4.46 -23.31
C GLN A 45 9.77 -5.82 -23.68
N GLY A 46 8.49 -6.03 -23.37
CA GLY A 46 7.79 -7.30 -23.61
C GLY A 46 8.18 -8.43 -22.66
N GLN A 47 8.81 -8.09 -21.51
CA GLN A 47 9.13 -9.04 -20.46
C GLN A 47 7.98 -9.11 -19.44
N LEU A 48 7.82 -10.27 -18.81
CA LEU A 48 6.81 -10.46 -17.77
C LEU A 48 7.12 -9.55 -16.58
N ILE A 49 6.12 -8.77 -16.16
CA ILE A 49 6.21 -7.89 -14.99
C ILE A 49 6.60 -8.72 -13.76
N SER A 50 7.59 -8.24 -13.03
CA SER A 50 8.12 -8.93 -11.84
C SER A 50 7.10 -8.92 -10.68
N PRO A 51 7.15 -9.93 -9.78
CA PRO A 51 6.37 -9.89 -8.55
C PRO A 51 6.66 -8.64 -7.68
N ALA A 52 7.87 -8.10 -7.76
CA ALA A 52 8.23 -6.87 -7.06
C ALA A 52 7.45 -5.67 -7.59
N GLU A 53 7.35 -5.54 -8.91
CA GLU A 53 6.56 -4.48 -9.55
C GLU A 53 5.06 -4.62 -9.23
N ILE A 54 4.52 -5.84 -9.26
CA ILE A 54 3.12 -6.09 -8.87
C ILE A 54 2.87 -5.66 -7.42
N ASN A 55 3.80 -5.93 -6.50
CA ASN A 55 3.69 -5.49 -5.12
C ASN A 55 3.72 -3.97 -4.99
N VAL A 56 4.59 -3.28 -5.74
CA VAL A 56 4.64 -1.82 -5.77
C VAL A 56 3.33 -1.25 -6.31
N GLN A 57 2.80 -1.79 -7.41
CA GLN A 57 1.51 -1.38 -7.96
C GLN A 57 0.36 -1.56 -6.96
N ARG A 58 0.36 -2.66 -6.21
CA ARG A 58 -0.61 -2.89 -5.14
C ARG A 58 -0.50 -1.81 -4.06
N ASP A 59 0.72 -1.49 -3.63
CA ASP A 59 0.96 -0.52 -2.56
C ASP A 59 0.56 0.91 -2.97
N LEU A 60 0.76 1.28 -4.23
CA LEU A 60 0.28 2.54 -4.80
C LEU A 60 -1.25 2.58 -4.91
N ALA A 61 -1.84 1.49 -5.40
CA ALA A 61 -3.29 1.36 -5.54
C ALA A 61 -4.00 1.42 -4.18
N GLU A 62 -3.39 0.90 -3.12
CA GLU A 62 -3.91 0.99 -1.75
C GLU A 62 -4.05 2.45 -1.29
N LEU A 63 -3.04 3.29 -1.56
CA LEU A 63 -3.10 4.72 -1.26
C LEU A 63 -4.12 5.45 -2.14
N ALA A 64 -4.24 5.09 -3.41
CA ALA A 64 -5.24 5.68 -4.30
C ALA A 64 -6.67 5.39 -3.82
N VAL A 65 -6.97 4.14 -3.47
CA VAL A 65 -8.26 3.74 -2.88
C VAL A 65 -8.51 4.46 -1.55
N LEU A 66 -7.48 4.64 -0.73
CA LEU A 66 -7.59 5.40 0.51
C LEU A 66 -7.94 6.86 0.24
N ILE A 67 -7.32 7.51 -0.74
CA ILE A 67 -7.61 8.90 -1.13
C ILE A 67 -9.07 9.03 -1.58
N ASP A 68 -9.54 8.15 -2.45
CA ASP A 68 -10.94 8.12 -2.90
C ASP A 68 -11.89 8.00 -1.71
N ARG A 69 -11.54 7.14 -0.76
CA ARG A 69 -12.33 6.95 0.45
C ARG A 69 -12.36 8.19 1.34
N LEU A 70 -11.23 8.86 1.53
CA LEU A 70 -11.12 10.09 2.32
C LEU A 70 -11.96 11.23 1.73
N GLN A 71 -12.06 11.32 0.41
CA GLN A 71 -12.89 12.32 -0.27
C GLN A 71 -14.39 12.08 -0.09
N GLN A 72 -14.80 10.83 0.15
CA GLN A 72 -16.19 10.45 0.40
C GLN A 72 -16.62 10.66 1.86
N LEU A 73 -15.67 10.85 2.78
CA LEU A 73 -15.99 11.04 4.19
C LEU A 73 -16.60 12.41 4.45
N GLU A 74 -17.59 12.45 5.34
CA GLU A 74 -18.19 13.69 5.81
C GLU A 74 -17.15 14.60 6.50
N ALA A 75 -17.29 15.92 6.34
CA ALA A 75 -16.36 16.90 6.92
C ALA A 75 -16.22 16.79 8.44
N ASN A 76 -17.26 16.32 9.13
CA ASN A 76 -17.28 16.13 10.59
C ASN A 76 -16.64 14.80 11.05
N ALA A 77 -16.19 13.95 10.12
CA ALA A 77 -15.52 12.69 10.42
C ALA A 77 -14.03 12.84 10.72
N ARG A 78 -13.57 14.05 11.00
CA ARG A 78 -12.14 14.32 11.29
C ARG A 78 -11.88 14.47 12.79
N PRO A 79 -10.69 14.10 13.30
CA PRO A 79 -9.53 13.59 12.58
C PRO A 79 -9.72 12.15 12.07
N VAL A 80 -9.07 11.80 10.96
CA VAL A 80 -9.03 10.45 10.41
C VAL A 80 -7.65 9.84 10.65
N ILE A 81 -7.61 8.63 11.16
CA ILE A 81 -6.39 7.81 11.28
C ILE A 81 -6.56 6.62 10.34
N THR A 82 -5.62 6.42 9.46
CA THR A 82 -5.60 5.31 8.51
C THR A 82 -4.49 4.33 8.89
N LEU A 83 -4.83 3.05 8.87
CA LEU A 83 -3.88 1.97 9.14
C LEU A 83 -3.72 1.16 7.87
N LEU A 84 -2.49 1.09 7.36
CA LEU A 84 -2.11 0.18 6.28
C LEU A 84 -1.57 -1.11 6.88
N ASP A 85 -2.03 -2.27 6.40
CA ASP A 85 -1.55 -3.58 6.88
C ASP A 85 -0.19 -3.93 6.26
N ARG A 86 0.78 -3.03 6.47
CA ARG A 86 2.17 -3.16 6.00
C ARG A 86 3.06 -2.09 6.60
N GLN A 87 4.35 -2.17 6.30
CA GLN A 87 5.28 -1.08 6.58
C GLN A 87 4.90 0.18 5.80
N LEU A 88 5.09 1.35 6.41
CA LEU A 88 4.86 2.65 5.76
C LEU A 88 6.02 3.06 4.81
N ALA A 89 6.80 2.12 4.36
CA ALA A 89 7.89 2.35 3.43
C ALA A 89 7.67 1.51 2.17
N LEU A 90 7.73 2.16 1.00
CA LEU A 90 7.65 1.45 -0.27
C LEU A 90 8.94 0.66 -0.49
N ARG A 91 8.81 -0.64 -0.76
CA ARG A 91 9.95 -1.49 -1.04
C ARG A 91 10.22 -1.53 -2.54
N VAL A 92 11.18 -0.73 -2.99
CA VAL A 92 11.56 -0.61 -4.40
C VAL A 92 12.90 -1.28 -4.73
N ILE A 93 13.62 -1.81 -3.73
CA ILE A 93 14.97 -2.34 -3.91
C ILE A 93 15.05 -3.51 -4.90
N ASP A 94 13.94 -4.22 -5.08
CA ASP A 94 13.85 -5.36 -6.00
C ASP A 94 13.40 -4.94 -7.42
N LEU A 95 13.22 -3.62 -7.65
CA LEU A 95 12.92 -3.05 -8.97
C LEU A 95 14.21 -2.68 -9.73
N PRO A 96 14.16 -2.56 -11.05
CA PRO A 96 15.21 -1.93 -11.83
C PRO A 96 15.53 -0.53 -11.29
N PHE A 97 16.83 -0.18 -11.23
CA PHE A 97 17.29 1.07 -10.63
C PHE A 97 16.59 2.31 -11.22
N GLU A 98 16.36 2.32 -12.51
CA GLU A 98 15.69 3.41 -13.23
C GLU A 98 14.24 3.65 -12.79
N GLN A 99 13.59 2.62 -12.27
CA GLN A 99 12.20 2.68 -11.81
C GLN A 99 12.09 3.04 -10.32
N GLN A 100 13.13 2.81 -9.53
CA GLN A 100 13.07 2.97 -8.07
C GLN A 100 12.71 4.40 -7.67
N GLU A 101 13.40 5.40 -8.22
CA GLU A 101 13.16 6.80 -7.90
C GLU A 101 11.75 7.25 -8.33
N THR A 102 11.33 6.87 -9.51
CA THR A 102 10.00 7.21 -10.03
C THR A 102 8.91 6.67 -9.12
N ARG A 103 8.99 5.39 -8.73
CA ARG A 103 8.00 4.75 -7.86
C ARG A 103 8.01 5.32 -6.44
N GLN A 104 9.18 5.68 -5.90
CA GLN A 104 9.27 6.35 -4.61
C GLN A 104 8.62 7.73 -4.64
N ASN A 105 8.88 8.52 -5.67
CA ASN A 105 8.31 9.86 -5.82
C ASN A 105 6.77 9.79 -5.96
N GLU A 106 6.26 8.83 -6.73
CA GLU A 106 4.83 8.57 -6.86
C GLU A 106 4.20 8.22 -5.49
N TYR A 107 4.83 7.34 -4.74
CA TYR A 107 4.38 6.94 -3.41
C TYR A 107 4.35 8.12 -2.42
N ILE A 108 5.40 8.95 -2.41
CA ILE A 108 5.48 10.14 -1.56
C ILE A 108 4.39 11.14 -1.92
N ALA A 109 4.13 11.36 -3.21
CA ALA A 109 3.06 12.25 -3.68
C ALA A 109 1.68 11.78 -3.22
N LEU A 110 1.41 10.46 -3.24
CA LEU A 110 0.17 9.90 -2.73
C LEU A 110 0.05 10.08 -1.22
N LEU A 111 1.12 9.84 -0.45
CA LEU A 111 1.12 10.10 1.00
C LEU A 111 0.87 11.57 1.33
N ASP A 112 1.47 12.49 0.56
CA ASP A 112 1.21 13.92 0.73
C ASP A 112 -0.25 14.27 0.43
N THR A 113 -0.84 13.65 -0.58
CA THR A 113 -2.26 13.80 -0.90
C THR A 113 -3.15 13.30 0.24
N VAL A 114 -2.83 12.18 0.87
CA VAL A 114 -3.55 11.68 2.06
C VAL A 114 -3.46 12.71 3.20
N ARG A 115 -2.26 13.26 3.45
CA ARG A 115 -2.04 14.30 4.46
C ARG A 115 -2.86 15.55 4.16
N GLN A 116 -2.88 16.03 2.90
CA GLN A 116 -3.66 17.19 2.48
C GLN A 116 -5.17 16.97 2.67
N ASN A 117 -5.64 15.74 2.55
CA ASN A 117 -7.01 15.36 2.89
C ASN A 117 -7.26 15.28 4.41
N GLY A 118 -6.28 15.68 5.25
CA GLY A 118 -6.43 15.79 6.70
C GLY A 118 -6.48 14.44 7.41
N ALA A 119 -5.85 13.40 6.85
CA ALA A 119 -5.70 12.10 7.48
C ALA A 119 -4.26 11.87 7.95
N LEU A 120 -4.12 11.12 9.03
CA LEU A 120 -2.85 10.57 9.51
C LEU A 120 -2.73 9.14 8.98
N VAL A 121 -1.54 8.77 8.53
CA VAL A 121 -1.26 7.41 8.04
C VAL A 121 -0.28 6.72 8.97
N ALA A 122 -0.57 5.48 9.32
CA ALA A 122 0.34 4.59 10.04
C ALA A 122 0.40 3.23 9.35
N GLY A 123 1.58 2.63 9.33
CA GLY A 123 1.74 1.24 8.94
C GLY A 123 1.57 0.33 10.16
N TYR A 124 0.88 -0.77 9.99
CA TYR A 124 0.76 -1.82 10.98
C TYR A 124 1.49 -3.07 10.50
N VAL A 125 2.36 -3.60 11.31
CA VAL A 125 3.11 -4.82 11.01
C VAL A 125 2.82 -5.84 12.10
N ASP A 126 2.01 -6.83 11.77
CA ASP A 126 1.81 -7.97 12.64
C ASP A 126 3.04 -8.89 12.57
N ARG A 127 3.59 -9.23 13.73
CA ARG A 127 4.76 -10.11 13.88
C ARG A 127 5.97 -9.68 13.04
N PRO A 128 6.58 -8.53 13.34
CA PRO A 128 7.74 -8.06 12.61
C PRO A 128 8.88 -9.08 12.74
N ARG A 129 9.33 -9.60 11.60
CA ARG A 129 10.51 -10.51 11.57
C ARG A 129 11.82 -9.74 11.48
N SER A 130 11.75 -8.44 11.20
CA SER A 130 12.92 -7.58 11.06
C SER A 130 13.34 -7.04 12.42
N THR A 131 14.61 -7.20 12.76
CA THR A 131 15.25 -6.59 13.93
C THR A 131 15.80 -5.20 13.62
N PHE A 132 15.54 -4.65 12.45
CA PHE A 132 16.12 -3.40 11.95
C PHE A 132 15.90 -2.22 12.93
N VAL A 133 14.67 -2.05 13.43
CA VAL A 133 14.35 -0.99 14.39
C VAL A 133 15.12 -1.18 15.71
N LEU A 134 15.21 -2.42 16.20
CA LEU A 134 15.97 -2.73 17.41
C LEU A 134 17.47 -2.45 17.20
N ALA A 135 18.01 -2.79 16.05
CA ALA A 135 19.40 -2.49 15.72
C ALA A 135 19.66 -0.99 15.65
N LEU A 136 18.76 -0.20 15.08
CA LEU A 136 18.84 1.26 15.04
C LEU A 136 18.78 1.86 16.44
N LEU A 137 17.89 1.39 17.31
CA LEU A 137 17.78 1.84 18.70
C LEU A 137 19.04 1.50 19.50
N GLN A 138 19.62 0.33 19.30
CA GLN A 138 20.88 -0.06 19.92
C GLN A 138 22.05 0.83 19.45
N LEU A 139 22.13 1.13 18.15
CA LEU A 139 23.11 2.06 17.58
C LEU A 139 22.95 3.47 18.13
N ALA A 140 21.72 3.91 18.38
CA ALA A 140 21.42 5.21 18.97
C ALA A 140 21.73 5.30 20.48
N GLY A 141 22.21 4.21 21.10
CA GLY A 141 22.55 4.17 22.53
C GLY A 141 21.34 4.21 23.46
N LEU A 142 20.14 3.88 22.94
CA LEU A 142 18.97 3.72 23.76
C LEU A 142 19.02 2.37 24.46
N GLU A 143 19.11 2.37 25.80
CA GLU A 143 18.91 1.16 26.56
C GLU A 143 17.49 0.66 26.32
N VAL A 144 17.36 -0.49 25.64
CA VAL A 144 16.09 -1.18 25.53
C VAL A 144 15.84 -1.80 26.90
N ALA A 145 15.14 -1.08 27.78
CA ALA A 145 14.59 -1.68 28.97
C ALA A 145 13.74 -2.87 28.53
N ALA A 146 14.03 -4.04 29.03
CA ALA A 146 13.39 -5.29 28.66
C ALA A 146 11.86 -5.13 28.75
N ILE A 147 11.19 -5.27 27.61
CA ILE A 147 9.74 -5.39 27.49
C ILE A 147 9.35 -6.83 27.77
#